data_3737c80fda5d8858710adc2879766a1d
#
_entry.id   3737c80fda5d8858710adc2879766a1d
#
_cell.length_a   1.000
_cell.length_b   1.000
_cell.length_c   1.000
_cell.angle_alpha   90.00
_cell.angle_beta   90.00
_cell.angle_gamma   90.00
#
_symmetry.space_group_name_H-M   'P 1'
#
loop_
_entity.id
_entity.type
_entity.pdbx_description
1 polymer ?
#
loop_
_entity_poly.entity_id
_entity_poly.type
_entity_poly.pdbx_seq_one_letter_code
_entity_poly.pdbx_strand_id
1 'polypeptide(L)'
;GADIKEMSEKAAADFYLEDFFSPWTSEIVKKTRKPWIAAVNGFALGGGCELAMMADFIIASENAKFGQPEIKLGVAPGMGGSQRLTRAVGKSKAMEMCLTGRMMDAAEAERSNLVARVVPHDTLLDEALKTAAQIASMPPMAAIANKEMVNAAFETSLDQGLIIERRIFQILAASEDKAEGMAAFVEKREGKWKGR
;
A
#
# COMPACT_ATOMS: atom_id res chain seq x y z
N GLY A 1 -10.20 10.78 4.00
CA GLY A 1 -10.50 11.06 2.60
C GLY A 1 -10.63 12.54 2.35
N ALA A 2 -10.91 12.94 1.11
CA ALA A 2 -11.15 14.34 0.79
C ALA A 2 -12.45 14.82 1.44
N ASP A 3 -12.48 16.08 1.89
CA ASP A 3 -13.67 16.69 2.47
C ASP A 3 -14.66 17.05 1.35
N ILE A 4 -15.83 16.41 1.37
CA ILE A 4 -16.87 16.62 0.35
C ILE A 4 -17.38 18.06 0.36
N LYS A 5 -17.46 18.71 1.54
CA LYS A 5 -17.91 20.09 1.66
C LYS A 5 -16.89 21.04 1.01
N GLU A 6 -15.61 20.87 1.29
CA GLU A 6 -14.55 21.62 0.63
C GLU A 6 -14.58 21.42 -0.89
N MET A 7 -14.72 20.17 -1.35
CA MET A 7 -14.79 19.86 -2.78
C MET A 7 -16.04 20.49 -3.45
N SER A 8 -17.16 20.57 -2.76
CA SER A 8 -18.40 21.14 -3.34
C SER A 8 -18.33 22.64 -3.62
N GLU A 9 -17.39 23.33 -3.00
CA GLU A 9 -17.16 24.77 -3.17
C GLU A 9 -16.15 25.09 -4.29
N LYS A 10 -15.48 24.06 -4.87
CA LYS A 10 -14.43 24.21 -5.90
C LYS A 10 -14.98 24.02 -7.30
N ALA A 11 -14.55 24.87 -8.23
CA ALA A 11 -14.76 24.69 -9.66
C ALA A 11 -13.67 23.76 -10.25
N ALA A 12 -13.91 23.25 -11.46
CA ALA A 12 -12.93 22.39 -12.15
C ALA A 12 -11.55 23.06 -12.32
N ALA A 13 -11.53 24.37 -12.52
CA ALA A 13 -10.29 25.13 -12.62
C ALA A 13 -9.48 25.13 -11.32
N ASP A 14 -10.15 25.16 -10.16
CA ASP A 14 -9.50 25.16 -8.86
C ASP A 14 -8.79 23.82 -8.60
N PHE A 15 -9.47 22.70 -8.89
CA PHE A 15 -8.85 21.36 -8.83
C PHE A 15 -7.61 21.24 -9.69
N TYR A 16 -7.67 21.82 -10.91
CA TYR A 16 -6.56 21.77 -11.86
C TYR A 16 -5.39 22.64 -11.44
N LEU A 17 -5.65 23.89 -11.05
CA LEU A 17 -4.59 24.85 -10.71
C LEU A 17 -3.91 24.53 -9.38
N GLU A 18 -4.66 24.02 -8.40
CA GLU A 18 -4.13 23.63 -7.09
C GLU A 18 -3.47 22.26 -7.08
N ASP A 19 -3.66 21.45 -8.14
CA ASP A 19 -3.29 20.04 -8.18
C ASP A 19 -3.75 19.30 -6.90
N PHE A 20 -5.03 19.48 -6.59
CA PHE A 20 -5.68 19.20 -5.28
C PHE A 20 -5.31 17.85 -4.66
N PHE A 21 -5.12 16.82 -5.47
CA PHE A 21 -4.80 15.47 -4.98
C PHE A 21 -3.30 15.16 -4.94
N SER A 22 -2.44 16.01 -5.52
CA SER A 22 -1.00 15.78 -5.61
C SER A 22 -0.31 15.61 -4.25
N PRO A 23 -0.65 16.39 -3.20
CA PRO A 23 -0.02 16.27 -1.89
C PRO A 23 -0.12 14.84 -1.30
N TRP A 24 -1.21 14.12 -1.54
CA TRP A 24 -1.39 12.75 -1.05
C TRP A 24 -0.35 11.79 -1.65
N THR A 25 -0.09 11.90 -2.95
CA THR A 25 0.87 11.04 -3.63
C THR A 25 2.30 11.50 -3.41
N SER A 26 2.57 12.81 -3.45
CA SER A 26 3.91 13.36 -3.31
C SER A 26 4.44 13.29 -1.88
N GLU A 27 3.61 13.63 -0.89
CA GLU A 27 4.04 13.67 0.50
C GLU A 27 4.01 12.27 1.16
N ILE A 28 2.98 11.48 0.92
CA ILE A 28 2.82 10.18 1.56
C ILE A 28 3.63 9.10 0.79
N VAL A 29 3.31 8.89 -0.47
CA VAL A 29 3.91 7.75 -1.21
C VAL A 29 5.37 7.98 -1.54
N LYS A 30 5.72 9.13 -2.14
CA LYS A 30 7.09 9.37 -2.62
C LYS A 30 8.09 9.64 -1.51
N LYS A 31 7.66 10.26 -0.39
CA LYS A 31 8.57 10.56 0.73
C LYS A 31 8.71 9.44 1.74
N THR A 32 7.75 8.51 1.81
CA THR A 32 7.77 7.41 2.78
C THR A 32 8.56 6.23 2.21
N ARG A 33 9.88 6.22 2.44
CA ARG A 33 10.75 5.12 2.00
C ARG A 33 10.64 3.86 2.86
N LYS A 34 10.35 4.01 4.15
CA LYS A 34 10.14 2.86 5.05
C LYS A 34 8.86 2.12 4.69
N PRO A 35 8.81 0.78 4.83
CA PRO A 35 7.55 0.06 4.76
C PRO A 35 6.52 0.60 5.74
N TRP A 36 5.26 0.69 5.32
CA TRP A 36 4.15 1.08 6.17
C TRP A 36 2.89 0.26 5.90
N ILE A 37 2.06 0.09 6.90
CA ILE A 37 0.89 -0.79 6.90
C ILE A 37 -0.36 0.05 7.13
N ALA A 38 -1.41 -0.18 6.35
CA ALA A 38 -2.73 0.33 6.66
C ALA A 38 -3.48 -0.70 7.53
N ALA A 39 -3.80 -0.32 8.77
CA ALA A 39 -4.68 -1.09 9.65
C ALA A 39 -6.10 -0.54 9.51
N VAL A 40 -6.94 -1.21 8.71
CA VAL A 40 -8.26 -0.71 8.35
C VAL A 40 -9.32 -1.28 9.27
N ASN A 41 -9.99 -0.36 9.99
CA ASN A 41 -11.09 -0.64 10.91
C ASN A 41 -12.35 0.10 10.46
N GLY A 42 -13.40 -0.61 10.06
CA GLY A 42 -14.64 -0.02 9.58
C GLY A 42 -14.56 0.46 8.12
N PHE A 43 -15.08 1.64 7.83
CA PHE A 43 -15.21 2.12 6.46
C PHE A 43 -13.91 2.74 5.92
N ALA A 44 -13.46 2.23 4.79
CA ALA A 44 -12.43 2.82 3.93
C ALA A 44 -13.07 3.07 2.55
N LEU A 45 -13.66 4.25 2.34
CA LEU A 45 -14.43 4.59 1.16
C LEU A 45 -13.83 5.81 0.45
N GLY A 46 -13.91 5.82 -0.89
CA GLY A 46 -13.37 6.91 -1.71
C GLY A 46 -11.90 7.19 -1.37
N GLY A 47 -11.59 8.43 -1.06
CA GLY A 47 -10.23 8.83 -0.64
C GLY A 47 -9.68 8.05 0.54
N GLY A 48 -10.52 7.55 1.46
CA GLY A 48 -10.08 6.66 2.54
C GLY A 48 -9.62 5.29 2.04
N CYS A 49 -10.29 4.73 1.03
CA CYS A 49 -9.87 3.52 0.35
C CYS A 49 -8.59 3.77 -0.47
N GLU A 50 -8.50 4.91 -1.15
CA GLU A 50 -7.33 5.32 -1.91
C GLU A 50 -6.09 5.46 -1.02
N LEU A 51 -6.23 6.10 0.16
CA LEU A 51 -5.17 6.19 1.16
C LEU A 51 -4.74 4.81 1.66
N ALA A 52 -5.68 3.93 1.99
CA ALA A 52 -5.36 2.57 2.41
C ALA A 52 -4.57 1.80 1.34
N MET A 53 -4.94 1.94 0.07
CA MET A 53 -4.23 1.33 -1.08
C MET A 53 -2.87 1.98 -1.40
N MET A 54 -2.53 3.12 -0.81
CA MET A 54 -1.19 3.69 -0.91
C MET A 54 -0.19 2.99 0.01
N ALA A 55 -0.67 2.30 1.06
CA ALA A 55 0.19 1.50 1.92
C ALA A 55 0.82 0.32 1.16
N ASP A 56 1.92 -0.21 1.70
CA ASP A 56 2.58 -1.36 1.09
C ASP A 56 1.69 -2.60 1.16
N PHE A 57 0.89 -2.72 2.21
CA PHE A 57 -0.21 -3.67 2.30
C PHE A 57 -1.22 -3.26 3.39
N ILE A 58 -2.38 -3.89 3.33
CA ILE A 58 -3.49 -3.63 4.24
C ILE A 58 -3.68 -4.85 5.14
N ILE A 59 -3.85 -4.63 6.45
CA ILE A 59 -4.44 -5.58 7.39
C ILE A 59 -5.81 -5.02 7.75
N ALA A 60 -6.85 -5.81 7.57
CA ALA A 60 -8.23 -5.36 7.82
C ALA A 60 -8.85 -6.06 9.02
N SER A 61 -9.69 -5.37 9.76
CA SER A 61 -10.57 -6.04 10.69
C SER A 61 -11.77 -6.67 9.96
N GLU A 62 -12.39 -7.68 10.54
CA GLU A 62 -13.54 -8.40 9.97
C GLU A 62 -14.73 -7.50 9.65
N ASN A 63 -14.84 -6.34 10.31
CA ASN A 63 -15.89 -5.35 10.07
C ASN A 63 -15.52 -4.30 9.00
N ALA A 64 -14.33 -4.37 8.41
CA ALA A 64 -13.89 -3.41 7.42
C ALA A 64 -14.72 -3.49 6.13
N LYS A 65 -14.95 -2.32 5.52
CA LYS A 65 -15.65 -2.16 4.24
C LYS A 65 -14.83 -1.25 3.34
N PHE A 66 -14.63 -1.68 2.12
CA PHE A 66 -13.86 -0.96 1.10
C PHE A 66 -14.75 -0.56 -0.07
N GLY A 67 -14.48 0.56 -0.71
CA GLY A 67 -15.27 0.97 -1.88
C GLY A 67 -14.79 2.27 -2.51
N GLN A 68 -15.24 2.47 -3.76
CA GLN A 68 -15.05 3.70 -4.55
C GLN A 68 -16.43 4.22 -4.94
N PRO A 69 -17.18 4.87 -4.00
CA PRO A 69 -18.56 5.28 -4.23
C PRO A 69 -18.69 6.66 -4.89
N GLU A 70 -17.63 7.23 -5.44
CA GLU A 70 -17.55 8.58 -6.02
C GLU A 70 -18.61 8.82 -7.10
N ILE A 71 -19.00 7.78 -7.81
CA ILE A 71 -20.05 7.85 -8.83
C ILE A 71 -21.38 8.36 -8.27
N LYS A 72 -21.67 8.11 -6.98
CA LYS A 72 -22.86 8.61 -6.29
C LYS A 72 -22.83 10.12 -6.05
N LEU A 73 -21.65 10.73 -6.20
CA LEU A 73 -21.44 12.18 -6.10
C LEU A 73 -21.27 12.83 -7.49
N GLY A 74 -21.42 12.06 -8.58
CA GLY A 74 -21.23 12.56 -9.94
C GLY A 74 -19.78 12.73 -10.35
N VAL A 75 -18.84 12.12 -9.63
CA VAL A 75 -17.39 12.16 -9.91
C VAL A 75 -16.80 10.75 -9.97
N ALA A 76 -15.51 10.65 -10.26
CA ALA A 76 -14.75 9.41 -10.27
C ALA A 76 -13.62 9.47 -9.22
N PRO A 77 -12.99 8.34 -8.87
CA PRO A 77 -11.80 8.33 -8.00
C PRO A 77 -10.70 9.26 -8.52
N GLY A 78 -10.12 10.09 -7.67
CA GLY A 78 -9.17 11.14 -8.04
C GLY A 78 -7.74 10.94 -7.50
N MET A 79 -7.55 10.06 -6.50
CA MET A 79 -6.24 9.82 -5.87
C MET A 79 -5.65 8.43 -6.20
N GLY A 80 -6.05 7.84 -7.32
CA GLY A 80 -5.55 6.55 -7.79
C GLY A 80 -6.45 5.36 -7.50
N GLY A 81 -7.68 5.58 -7.02
CA GLY A 81 -8.64 4.52 -6.72
C GLY A 81 -8.91 3.60 -7.89
N SER A 82 -9.22 4.15 -9.07
CA SER A 82 -9.43 3.37 -10.29
C SER A 82 -8.18 2.57 -10.71
N GLN A 83 -6.98 3.10 -10.46
CA GLN A 83 -5.72 2.49 -10.88
C GLN A 83 -5.24 1.40 -9.91
N ARG A 84 -5.15 1.73 -8.60
CA ARG A 84 -4.69 0.79 -7.58
C ARG A 84 -5.68 -0.34 -7.35
N LEU A 85 -6.99 -0.02 -7.28
CA LEU A 85 -8.01 -1.04 -7.11
C LEU A 85 -7.99 -2.05 -8.27
N THR A 86 -7.90 -1.57 -9.52
CA THR A 86 -7.84 -2.44 -10.69
C THR A 86 -6.62 -3.36 -10.68
N ARG A 87 -5.46 -2.85 -10.25
CA ARG A 87 -4.24 -3.67 -10.11
C ARG A 87 -4.37 -4.72 -9.00
N ALA A 88 -5.06 -4.39 -7.91
CA ALA A 88 -5.25 -5.31 -6.79
C ALA A 88 -6.29 -6.40 -7.09
N VAL A 89 -7.51 -6.02 -7.50
CA VAL A 89 -8.67 -6.95 -7.56
C VAL A 89 -9.03 -7.38 -8.99
N GLY A 90 -8.33 -6.88 -9.97
CA GLY A 90 -8.63 -7.12 -11.39
C GLY A 90 -9.76 -6.24 -11.94
N LYS A 91 -9.80 -6.15 -13.29
CA LYS A 91 -10.68 -5.23 -14.01
C LYS A 91 -12.16 -5.41 -13.69
N SER A 92 -12.66 -6.64 -13.69
CA SER A 92 -14.11 -6.91 -13.56
C SER A 92 -14.67 -6.41 -12.23
N LYS A 93 -13.96 -6.70 -11.14
CA LYS A 93 -14.38 -6.32 -9.80
C LYS A 93 -14.23 -4.82 -9.56
N ALA A 94 -13.13 -4.24 -9.99
CA ALA A 94 -12.92 -2.80 -9.91
C ALA A 94 -13.97 -2.03 -10.71
N MET A 95 -14.30 -2.49 -11.92
CA MET A 95 -15.33 -1.88 -12.77
C MET A 95 -16.69 -1.91 -12.10
N GLU A 96 -17.09 -3.06 -11.58
CA GLU A 96 -18.36 -3.19 -10.84
C GLU A 96 -18.41 -2.21 -9.66
N MET A 97 -17.37 -2.17 -8.83
CA MET A 97 -17.34 -1.28 -7.66
C MET A 97 -17.40 0.20 -8.05
N CYS A 98 -16.62 0.62 -9.04
CA CYS A 98 -16.59 2.02 -9.47
C CYS A 98 -17.88 2.46 -10.16
N LEU A 99 -18.54 1.56 -10.92
CA LEU A 99 -19.76 1.89 -11.65
C LEU A 99 -21.04 1.80 -10.81
N THR A 100 -21.06 0.97 -9.77
CA THR A 100 -22.22 0.81 -8.90
C THR A 100 -22.09 1.54 -7.57
N GLY A 101 -20.85 1.87 -7.18
CA GLY A 101 -20.56 2.41 -5.86
C GLY A 101 -20.86 1.43 -4.73
N ARG A 102 -20.84 0.10 -5.02
CA ARG A 102 -20.99 -0.91 -3.98
C ARG A 102 -19.76 -0.99 -3.10
N MET A 103 -19.95 -1.48 -1.91
CA MET A 103 -18.86 -1.80 -0.99
C MET A 103 -18.48 -3.27 -1.08
N MET A 104 -17.22 -3.55 -0.79
CA MET A 104 -16.62 -4.86 -0.62
C MET A 104 -16.39 -5.09 0.88
N ASP A 105 -16.80 -6.21 1.43
CA ASP A 105 -16.47 -6.56 2.81
C ASP A 105 -15.05 -7.09 2.96
N ALA A 106 -14.61 -7.25 4.22
CA ALA A 106 -13.24 -7.68 4.53
C ALA A 106 -12.92 -9.06 3.93
N ALA A 107 -13.84 -10.01 4.02
CA ALA A 107 -13.65 -11.36 3.49
C ALA A 107 -13.55 -11.37 1.95
N GLU A 108 -14.35 -10.56 1.27
CA GLU A 108 -14.24 -10.38 -0.18
C GLU A 108 -12.92 -9.68 -0.54
N ALA A 109 -12.51 -8.68 0.23
CA ALA A 109 -11.26 -7.94 0.02
C ALA A 109 -10.03 -8.85 0.12
N GLU A 110 -10.00 -9.76 1.10
CA GLU A 110 -8.93 -10.75 1.23
C GLU A 110 -8.92 -11.72 0.04
N ARG A 111 -10.06 -12.33 -0.29
CA ARG A 111 -10.15 -13.26 -1.46
C ARG A 111 -9.84 -12.59 -2.79
N SER A 112 -9.91 -11.26 -2.83
CA SER A 112 -9.66 -10.46 -4.04
C SER A 112 -8.27 -9.82 -4.08
N ASN A 113 -7.40 -10.17 -3.14
CA ASN A 113 -6.04 -9.62 -3.02
C ASN A 113 -5.95 -8.11 -2.73
N LEU A 114 -7.03 -7.48 -2.24
CA LEU A 114 -6.99 -6.08 -1.81
C LEU A 114 -6.32 -5.95 -0.44
N VAL A 115 -6.53 -6.91 0.46
CA VAL A 115 -5.92 -6.95 1.79
C VAL A 115 -5.07 -8.20 1.98
N ALA A 116 -3.99 -8.09 2.73
CA ALA A 116 -3.07 -9.19 2.96
C ALA A 116 -3.67 -10.26 3.89
N ARG A 117 -4.46 -9.84 4.86
CA ARG A 117 -5.23 -10.72 5.76
C ARG A 117 -6.30 -9.96 6.54
N VAL A 118 -7.29 -10.72 7.00
CA VAL A 118 -8.34 -10.24 7.90
C VAL A 118 -8.11 -10.80 9.30
N VAL A 119 -8.35 -9.97 10.32
CA VAL A 119 -8.20 -10.33 11.74
C VAL A 119 -9.42 -9.88 12.53
N PRO A 120 -9.68 -10.44 13.74
CA PRO A 120 -10.73 -9.97 14.63
C PRO A 120 -10.59 -8.48 14.92
N HIS A 121 -11.73 -7.81 15.09
CA HIS A 121 -11.77 -6.36 15.25
C HIS A 121 -10.94 -5.85 16.44
N ASP A 122 -11.00 -6.53 17.55
CA ASP A 122 -10.33 -6.18 18.80
C ASP A 122 -8.81 -6.41 18.78
N THR A 123 -8.31 -7.22 17.84
CA THR A 123 -6.88 -7.54 17.71
C THR A 123 -6.18 -6.78 16.59
N LEU A 124 -6.90 -6.00 15.78
CA LEU A 124 -6.37 -5.36 14.57
C LEU A 124 -5.08 -4.56 14.81
N LEU A 125 -5.10 -3.68 15.81
CA LEU A 125 -3.94 -2.82 16.07
C LEU A 125 -2.74 -3.62 16.54
N ASP A 126 -2.95 -4.57 17.45
CA ASP A 126 -1.89 -5.42 17.99
C ASP A 126 -1.25 -6.28 16.89
N GLU A 127 -2.05 -6.86 15.99
CA GLU A 127 -1.55 -7.63 14.84
C GLU A 127 -0.81 -6.77 13.83
N ALA A 128 -1.26 -5.54 13.59
CA ALA A 128 -0.57 -4.60 12.72
C ALA A 128 0.78 -4.16 13.34
N LEU A 129 0.80 -3.82 14.62
CA LEU A 129 2.02 -3.44 15.34
C LEU A 129 3.01 -4.59 15.45
N LYS A 130 2.54 -5.82 15.70
CA LYS A 130 3.37 -7.03 15.70
C LYS A 130 4.04 -7.24 14.34
N THR A 131 3.29 -7.06 13.26
CA THR A 131 3.83 -7.16 11.89
C THR A 131 4.84 -6.04 11.60
N ALA A 132 4.54 -4.81 12.02
CA ALA A 132 5.46 -3.68 11.88
C ALA A 132 6.76 -3.91 12.67
N ALA A 133 6.68 -4.44 13.89
CA ALA A 133 7.83 -4.81 14.70
C ALA A 133 8.67 -5.91 14.03
N GLN A 134 8.02 -6.91 13.42
CA GLN A 134 8.71 -7.94 12.65
C GLN A 134 9.47 -7.35 11.46
N ILE A 135 8.85 -6.43 10.71
CA ILE A 135 9.54 -5.73 9.61
C ILE A 135 10.71 -4.89 10.14
N ALA A 136 10.49 -4.17 11.26
CA ALA A 136 11.52 -3.34 11.87
C ALA A 136 12.71 -4.13 12.44
N SER A 137 12.53 -5.43 12.73
CA SER A 137 13.61 -6.33 13.14
C SER A 137 14.45 -6.87 11.96
N MET A 138 14.07 -6.58 10.72
CA MET A 138 14.83 -6.99 9.52
C MET A 138 15.91 -5.97 9.14
N PRO A 139 16.91 -6.36 8.33
CA PRO A 139 17.93 -5.43 7.84
C PRO A 139 17.27 -4.24 7.10
N PRO A 140 17.49 -3.00 7.55
CA PRO A 140 16.71 -1.85 7.05
C PRO A 140 16.94 -1.56 5.57
N MET A 141 18.14 -1.75 5.05
CA MET A 141 18.41 -1.61 3.62
C MET A 141 17.64 -2.63 2.80
N ALA A 142 17.58 -3.88 3.26
CA ALA A 142 16.84 -4.94 2.57
C ALA A 142 15.32 -4.70 2.64
N ALA A 143 14.79 -4.20 3.75
CA ALA A 143 13.37 -3.87 3.89
C ALA A 143 12.95 -2.77 2.89
N ILE A 144 13.73 -1.69 2.78
CA ILE A 144 13.50 -0.60 1.82
C ILE A 144 13.61 -1.12 0.38
N ALA A 145 14.65 -1.89 0.08
CA ALA A 145 14.90 -2.45 -1.24
C ALA A 145 13.77 -3.40 -1.70
N ASN A 146 13.28 -4.26 -0.82
CA ASN A 146 12.15 -5.13 -1.14
C ASN A 146 10.89 -4.33 -1.49
N LYS A 147 10.57 -3.26 -0.73
CA LYS A 147 9.48 -2.34 -1.06
C LYS A 147 9.65 -1.73 -2.45
N GLU A 148 10.84 -1.21 -2.76
CA GLU A 148 11.15 -0.59 -4.06
C GLU A 148 11.00 -1.60 -5.21
N MET A 149 11.51 -2.82 -5.06
CA MET A 149 11.43 -3.88 -6.08
C MET A 149 10.00 -4.36 -6.33
N VAL A 150 9.21 -4.57 -5.27
CA VAL A 150 7.81 -5.00 -5.41
C VAL A 150 6.98 -3.90 -6.07
N ASN A 151 7.18 -2.64 -5.71
CA ASN A 151 6.47 -1.52 -6.33
C ASN A 151 6.87 -1.35 -7.82
N ALA A 152 8.14 -1.60 -8.18
CA ALA A 152 8.60 -1.53 -9.57
C ALA A 152 7.87 -2.51 -10.50
N ALA A 153 7.35 -3.63 -9.99
CA ALA A 153 6.58 -4.60 -10.76
C ALA A 153 5.30 -4.00 -11.38
N PHE A 154 4.75 -2.94 -10.79
CA PHE A 154 3.56 -2.24 -11.29
C PHE A 154 3.88 -1.06 -12.22
N GLU A 155 5.14 -0.69 -12.36
CA GLU A 155 5.58 0.51 -13.08
C GLU A 155 6.49 0.18 -14.28
N THR A 156 6.94 -1.09 -14.41
CA THR A 156 7.90 -1.51 -15.45
C THR A 156 7.43 -2.77 -16.19
N SER A 157 8.04 -3.03 -17.36
CA SER A 157 7.94 -4.36 -17.97
C SER A 157 8.68 -5.40 -17.13
N LEU A 158 8.34 -6.68 -17.30
CA LEU A 158 9.00 -7.77 -16.58
C LEU A 158 10.53 -7.73 -16.74
N ASP A 159 11.01 -7.56 -17.98
CA ASP A 159 12.45 -7.52 -18.27
C ASP A 159 13.16 -6.37 -17.55
N GLN A 160 12.55 -5.18 -17.53
CA GLN A 160 13.10 -4.04 -16.81
C GLN A 160 13.04 -4.24 -15.29
N GLY A 161 11.95 -4.80 -14.78
CA GLY A 161 11.82 -5.18 -13.36
C GLY A 161 12.91 -6.17 -12.93
N LEU A 162 13.19 -7.19 -13.72
CA LEU A 162 14.25 -8.18 -13.44
C LEU A 162 15.67 -7.56 -13.47
N ILE A 163 15.89 -6.54 -14.30
CA ILE A 163 17.16 -5.78 -14.31
C ILE A 163 17.30 -4.97 -13.02
N ILE A 164 16.24 -4.28 -12.58
CA ILE A 164 16.21 -3.51 -11.33
C ILE A 164 16.48 -4.45 -10.15
N GLU A 165 15.76 -5.56 -10.05
CA GLU A 165 15.90 -6.56 -9.00
C GLU A 165 17.34 -7.06 -8.87
N ARG A 166 17.95 -7.44 -10.00
CA ARG A 166 19.34 -7.91 -10.02
C ARG A 166 20.33 -6.87 -9.54
N ARG A 167 20.17 -5.62 -9.96
CA ARG A 167 21.05 -4.51 -9.54
C ARG A 167 20.91 -4.22 -8.04
N ILE A 168 19.68 -4.19 -7.53
CA ILE A 168 19.43 -4.00 -6.10
C ILE A 168 20.02 -5.15 -5.29
N PHE A 169 19.85 -6.39 -5.74
CA PHE A 169 20.48 -7.56 -5.11
C PHE A 169 22.01 -7.42 -5.04
N GLN A 170 22.65 -6.97 -6.13
CA GLN A 170 24.09 -6.77 -6.18
C GLN A 170 24.56 -5.68 -5.19
N ILE A 171 23.78 -4.60 -5.04
CA ILE A 171 24.06 -3.56 -4.04
C ILE A 171 23.98 -4.13 -2.63
N LEU A 172 22.89 -4.85 -2.33
CA LEU A 172 22.71 -5.49 -1.01
C LEU A 172 23.78 -6.55 -0.73
N ALA A 173 24.26 -7.25 -1.76
CA ALA A 173 25.31 -8.26 -1.62
C ALA A 173 26.65 -7.69 -1.14
N ALA A 174 26.89 -6.40 -1.30
CA ALA A 174 28.07 -5.69 -0.80
C ALA A 174 27.90 -5.13 0.62
N SER A 175 26.72 -5.23 1.24
CA SER A 175 26.42 -4.66 2.55
C SER A 175 27.01 -5.46 3.71
N GLU A 176 27.30 -4.77 4.82
CA GLU A 176 27.71 -5.42 6.07
C GLU A 176 26.56 -6.31 6.61
N ASP A 177 25.31 -5.86 6.46
CA ASP A 177 24.13 -6.61 6.91
C ASP A 177 23.97 -7.94 6.18
N LYS A 178 24.33 -8.02 4.89
CA LYS A 178 24.37 -9.30 4.17
C LYS A 178 25.41 -10.26 4.74
N ALA A 179 26.61 -9.75 5.02
CA ALA A 179 27.68 -10.57 5.61
C ALA A 179 27.25 -11.10 7.00
N GLU A 180 26.69 -10.22 7.83
CA GLU A 180 26.15 -10.58 9.15
C GLU A 180 25.00 -11.59 9.03
N GLY A 181 24.05 -11.38 8.12
CA GLY A 181 22.91 -12.27 7.94
C GLY A 181 23.31 -13.69 7.51
N MET A 182 24.28 -13.82 6.61
CA MET A 182 24.83 -15.12 6.20
C MET A 182 25.59 -15.81 7.33
N ALA A 183 26.41 -15.08 8.10
CA ALA A 183 27.10 -15.62 9.25
C ALA A 183 26.12 -16.08 10.34
N ALA A 184 25.15 -15.22 10.68
CA ALA A 184 24.11 -15.53 11.66
C ALA A 184 23.30 -16.79 11.29
N PHE A 185 22.95 -16.94 10.00
CA PHE A 185 22.24 -18.12 9.50
C PHE A 185 23.07 -19.40 9.67
N VAL A 186 24.35 -19.38 9.29
CA VAL A 186 25.25 -20.53 9.42
C VAL A 186 25.48 -20.92 10.89
N GLU A 187 25.63 -19.90 11.75
CA GLU A 187 25.86 -20.04 13.19
C GLU A 187 24.56 -20.31 13.98
N LYS A 188 23.39 -20.32 13.33
CA LYS A 188 22.06 -20.49 13.96
C LYS A 188 21.77 -19.51 15.09
N ARG A 189 22.13 -18.26 14.92
CA ARG A 189 21.87 -17.15 15.84
C ARG A 189 21.06 -16.04 15.17
N GLU A 190 20.57 -15.11 15.96
CA GLU A 190 19.95 -13.88 15.44
C GLU A 190 20.98 -12.94 14.85
N GLY A 191 20.62 -12.29 13.73
CA GLY A 191 21.44 -11.28 13.08
C GLY A 191 21.37 -9.93 13.81
N LYS A 192 22.45 -9.16 13.75
CA LYS A 192 22.56 -7.81 14.32
C LYS A 192 22.78 -6.80 13.19
N TRP A 193 21.74 -6.04 12.87
CA TRP A 193 21.73 -5.17 11.70
C TRP A 193 22.32 -3.79 11.99
N LYS A 194 23.13 -3.28 11.07
CA LYS A 194 23.74 -1.96 11.14
C LYS A 194 23.15 -0.98 10.13
N GLY A 195 22.40 -1.46 9.14
CA GLY A 195 21.79 -0.65 8.10
C GLY A 195 22.77 -0.14 7.03
N ARG A 196 23.86 -0.85 6.81
CA ARG A 196 24.91 -0.45 5.86
C ARG A 196 25.63 -1.64 5.22
#